data_f79467caf471a32eceb4fde94cfc0c0f
#
_entry.id   f79467caf471a32eceb4fde94cfc0c0f
#
_cell.length_a   1.000
_cell.length_b   1.000
_cell.length_c   1.000
_cell.angle_alpha   90.00
_cell.angle_beta   90.00
_cell.angle_gamma   90.00
#
_symmetry.space_group_name_H-M   'P 1'
#
loop_
_entity.id
_entity.type
_entity.pdbx_description
1 polymer ?
#
loop_
_entity_poly.entity_id
_entity_poly.type
_entity_poly.pdbx_seq_one_letter_code
_entity_poly.pdbx_strand_id
1 'polypeptide(L)'
;MRLPRTGVAPFAAFRIRSFRFQWSADAMTTWGSEMETLILGWYILVATDSPFLVGVLAALRFSGTLTAPIVGVIADRMSRKVMLLGLRTGAGLSALALLLLAAFNLIEPWHVFVIAGISGFFRSADNVL
;
A
#
# COMPACT_ATOMS: atom_id res chain seq x y z
N MET A 1 -33.48 27.95 17.57
CA MET A 1 -33.17 27.06 16.44
C MET A 1 -32.51 25.80 16.97
N ARG A 2 -33.27 24.70 17.11
CA ARG A 2 -32.77 23.45 17.69
C ARG A 2 -32.20 22.61 16.55
N LEU A 3 -30.87 22.44 16.53
CA LEU A 3 -30.20 21.50 15.61
C LEU A 3 -30.70 20.08 15.95
N PRO A 4 -31.10 19.29 14.97
CA PRO A 4 -31.45 17.91 15.22
C PRO A 4 -30.19 17.17 15.65
N ARG A 5 -30.22 16.63 16.86
CA ARG A 5 -29.23 15.62 17.31
C ARG A 5 -29.49 14.34 16.50
N THR A 6 -28.97 14.28 15.30
CA THR A 6 -28.84 13.00 14.60
C THR A 6 -27.82 12.19 15.37
N GLY A 7 -28.29 11.36 16.27
CA GLY A 7 -27.47 10.30 16.86
C GLY A 7 -27.05 9.37 15.73
N VAL A 8 -25.93 9.69 15.09
CA VAL A 8 -25.32 8.83 14.08
C VAL A 8 -24.82 7.60 14.85
N ALA A 9 -25.58 6.51 14.79
CA ALA A 9 -25.14 5.26 15.35
C ALA A 9 -23.78 4.92 14.70
N PRO A 10 -22.73 4.67 15.49
CA PRO A 10 -21.37 4.47 14.98
C PRO A 10 -21.26 3.35 13.93
N PHE A 11 -22.24 2.46 13.91
CA PHE A 11 -22.30 1.35 12.96
C PHE A 11 -23.31 1.54 11.81
N ALA A 12 -23.92 2.72 11.66
CA ALA A 12 -24.92 2.97 10.61
C ALA A 12 -24.34 2.78 9.20
N ALA A 13 -23.05 3.09 9.00
CA ALA A 13 -22.35 2.92 7.74
C ALA A 13 -22.25 1.43 7.30
N PHE A 14 -22.19 0.50 8.24
CA PHE A 14 -22.14 -0.94 7.94
C PHE A 14 -23.45 -1.51 7.39
N ARG A 15 -24.56 -0.76 7.43
CA ARG A 15 -25.81 -1.16 6.78
C ARG A 15 -25.75 -1.04 5.25
N ILE A 16 -24.81 -0.26 4.73
CA ILE A 16 -24.63 -0.06 3.29
C ILE A 16 -23.72 -1.18 2.76
N ARG A 17 -24.26 -1.98 1.84
CA ARG A 17 -23.57 -3.15 1.29
C ARG A 17 -22.23 -2.79 0.62
N SER A 18 -22.22 -1.71 -0.16
CA SER A 18 -21.00 -1.22 -0.81
C SER A 18 -19.93 -0.78 0.19
N PHE A 19 -20.30 -0.17 1.31
CA PHE A 19 -19.39 0.21 2.37
C PHE A 19 -18.72 -1.01 3.03
N ARG A 20 -19.46 -2.07 3.28
CA ARG A 20 -18.93 -3.31 3.86
C ARG A 20 -17.89 -3.95 2.96
N PHE A 21 -18.15 -4.01 1.64
CA PHE A 21 -17.18 -4.54 0.69
C PHE A 21 -15.93 -3.66 0.59
N GLN A 22 -16.11 -2.35 0.53
CA GLN A 22 -14.99 -1.40 0.51
C GLN A 22 -14.13 -1.55 1.78
N TRP A 23 -14.75 -1.54 2.94
CA TRP A 23 -14.06 -1.64 4.21
C TRP A 23 -13.30 -2.96 4.35
N SER A 24 -13.91 -4.08 3.98
CA SER A 24 -13.23 -5.37 4.04
C SER A 24 -12.05 -5.46 3.05
N ALA A 25 -12.21 -4.92 1.85
CA ALA A 25 -11.13 -4.85 0.87
C ALA A 25 -9.96 -4.00 1.37
N ASP A 26 -10.24 -2.84 1.95
CA ASP A 26 -9.22 -1.94 2.49
C ASP A 26 -8.51 -2.57 3.71
N ALA A 27 -9.25 -3.25 4.58
CA ALA A 27 -8.69 -3.98 5.71
C ALA A 27 -7.74 -5.10 5.24
N MET A 28 -8.17 -5.91 4.28
CA MET A 28 -7.34 -6.98 3.72
C MET A 28 -6.09 -6.45 3.03
N THR A 29 -6.20 -5.35 2.28
CA THR A 29 -5.07 -4.70 1.62
C THR A 29 -4.07 -4.18 2.65
N THR A 30 -4.55 -3.53 3.70
CA THR A 30 -3.70 -3.02 4.78
C THR A 30 -2.97 -4.15 5.49
N TRP A 31 -3.67 -5.20 5.87
CA TRP A 31 -3.07 -6.37 6.53
C TRP A 31 -2.05 -7.06 5.63
N GLY A 32 -2.37 -7.24 4.34
CA GLY A 32 -1.43 -7.80 3.37
C GLY A 32 -0.16 -6.98 3.26
N SER A 33 -0.25 -5.65 3.23
CA SER A 33 0.91 -4.76 3.16
C SER A 33 1.75 -4.75 4.44
N GLU A 34 1.14 -4.91 5.62
CA GLU A 34 1.88 -5.05 6.87
C GLU A 34 2.64 -6.39 6.94
N MET A 35 1.99 -7.49 6.54
CA MET A 35 2.64 -8.79 6.44
C MET A 35 3.80 -8.78 5.45
N GLU A 36 3.62 -8.18 4.27
CA GLU A 36 4.68 -8.00 3.29
C GLU A 36 5.87 -7.24 3.88
N THR A 37 5.61 -6.19 4.65
CA THR A 37 6.66 -5.39 5.31
C THR A 37 7.48 -6.24 6.28
N LEU A 38 6.82 -7.04 7.09
CA LEU A 38 7.49 -7.91 8.06
C LEU A 38 8.30 -9.02 7.36
N ILE A 39 7.74 -9.65 6.35
CA ILE A 39 8.39 -10.72 5.60
C ILE A 39 9.62 -10.19 4.86
N LEU A 40 9.50 -9.06 4.17
CA LEU A 40 10.63 -8.46 3.45
C LEU A 40 11.72 -7.96 4.40
N GLY A 41 11.35 -7.36 5.52
CA GLY A 41 12.30 -6.95 6.55
C GLY A 41 13.07 -8.13 7.13
N TRP A 42 12.36 -9.21 7.45
CA TRP A 42 12.96 -10.45 7.91
C TRP A 42 13.88 -11.08 6.86
N TYR A 43 13.43 -11.16 5.62
CA TYR A 43 14.22 -11.69 4.52
C TYR A 43 15.54 -10.94 4.34
N ILE A 44 15.50 -9.61 4.30
CA ILE A 44 16.71 -8.79 4.18
C ILE A 44 17.64 -8.99 5.38
N LEU A 45 17.11 -9.06 6.58
CA LEU A 45 17.92 -9.30 7.77
C LEU A 45 18.66 -10.64 7.71
N VAL A 46 17.96 -11.70 7.32
CA VAL A 46 18.53 -13.05 7.23
C VAL A 46 19.50 -13.17 6.04
N ALA A 47 19.18 -12.56 4.90
CA ALA A 47 19.99 -12.67 3.69
C ALA A 47 21.26 -11.82 3.72
N THR A 48 21.26 -10.68 4.42
CA THR A 48 22.37 -9.72 4.44
C THR A 48 23.04 -9.59 5.79
N ASP A 49 22.43 -10.14 6.86
CA ASP A 49 22.87 -9.99 8.25
C ASP A 49 23.16 -8.53 8.67
N SER A 50 22.45 -7.58 8.07
CA SER A 50 22.64 -6.15 8.24
C SER A 50 21.36 -5.45 8.66
N PRO A 51 21.22 -5.03 9.94
CA PRO A 51 20.11 -4.20 10.40
C PRO A 51 20.03 -2.85 9.67
N PHE A 52 21.16 -2.33 9.19
CA PHE A 52 21.21 -1.10 8.42
C PHE A 52 20.40 -1.21 7.11
N LEU A 53 20.53 -2.33 6.40
CA LEU A 53 19.79 -2.56 5.16
C LEU A 53 18.28 -2.70 5.40
N VAL A 54 17.86 -3.21 6.55
CA VAL A 54 16.45 -3.20 6.97
C VAL A 54 15.95 -1.77 7.15
N GLY A 55 16.77 -0.90 7.72
CA GLY A 55 16.48 0.53 7.83
C GLY A 55 16.36 1.22 6.47
N VAL A 56 17.23 0.90 5.52
CA VAL A 56 17.17 1.39 4.13
C VAL A 56 15.89 0.90 3.44
N LEU A 57 15.50 -0.36 3.64
CA LEU A 57 14.25 -0.91 3.12
C LEU A 57 13.04 -0.12 3.64
N ALA A 58 13.01 0.14 4.94
CA ALA A 58 11.96 0.96 5.54
C ALA A 58 11.93 2.37 4.96
N ALA A 59 13.08 3.03 4.84
CA ALA A 59 13.21 4.35 4.24
C ALA A 59 12.70 4.40 2.80
N LEU A 60 13.01 3.39 1.98
CA LEU A 60 12.50 3.26 0.61
C LEU A 60 10.97 3.15 0.57
N ARG A 61 10.37 2.42 1.49
CA ARG A 61 8.90 2.31 1.57
C ARG A 61 8.24 3.62 1.94
N PHE A 62 8.89 4.45 2.76
CA PHE A 62 8.40 5.79 3.13
C PHE A 62 8.73 6.86 2.09
N SER A 63 9.67 6.63 1.18
CA SER A 63 10.05 7.60 0.14
C SER A 63 8.88 8.01 -0.76
N GLY A 64 7.90 7.14 -0.94
CA GLY A 64 6.66 7.43 -1.64
C GLY A 64 5.88 8.60 -1.02
N THR A 65 6.00 8.83 0.28
CA THR A 65 5.34 9.96 0.96
C THR A 65 5.89 11.31 0.48
N LEU A 66 7.15 11.36 0.07
CA LEU A 66 7.77 12.56 -0.50
C LEU A 66 7.20 12.91 -1.88
N THR A 67 6.66 11.94 -2.59
CA THR A 67 6.04 12.13 -3.91
C THR A 67 4.54 12.45 -3.82
N ALA A 68 3.96 12.39 -2.63
CA ALA A 68 2.54 12.66 -2.39
C ALA A 68 2.04 13.99 -2.98
N PRO A 69 2.75 15.12 -2.87
CA PRO A 69 2.33 16.39 -3.47
C PRO A 69 2.26 16.32 -5.00
N ILE A 70 3.18 15.61 -5.63
CA ILE A 70 3.22 15.42 -7.10
C ILE A 70 2.04 14.57 -7.55
N VAL A 71 1.76 13.49 -6.80
CA VAL A 71 0.60 12.62 -7.05
C VAL A 71 -0.71 13.39 -6.90
N GLY A 72 -0.82 14.29 -5.91
CA GLY A 72 -1.98 15.14 -5.72
C GLY A 72 -2.26 16.04 -6.95
N VAL A 73 -1.22 16.68 -7.50
CA VAL A 73 -1.35 17.51 -8.71
C VAL A 73 -1.77 16.70 -9.93
N ILE A 74 -1.29 15.47 -10.07
CA ILE A 74 -1.70 14.57 -11.16
C ILE A 74 -3.14 14.11 -10.96
N ALA A 75 -3.52 13.81 -9.71
CA ALA A 75 -4.87 13.38 -9.34
C ALA A 75 -5.93 14.42 -9.69
N ASP A 76 -5.61 15.72 -9.57
CA ASP A 76 -6.51 16.80 -9.92
C ASP A 76 -6.80 16.89 -11.43
N ARG A 77 -5.93 16.31 -12.26
CA ARG A 77 -6.06 16.31 -13.73
C ARG A 77 -6.68 15.05 -14.31
N MET A 78 -6.74 13.98 -13.55
CA MET A 78 -7.25 12.67 -13.98
C MET A 78 -8.50 12.29 -13.19
N SER A 79 -9.35 11.44 -13.78
CA SER A 79 -10.48 10.92 -13.05
C SER A 79 -9.99 10.00 -11.90
N ARG A 80 -10.47 10.25 -10.70
CA ARG A 80 -10.11 9.48 -9.48
C ARG A 80 -10.23 7.96 -9.69
N LYS A 81 -11.25 7.53 -10.45
CA LYS A 81 -11.49 6.10 -10.73
C LYS A 81 -10.35 5.47 -11.54
N VAL A 82 -9.90 6.14 -12.60
CA VAL A 82 -8.80 5.65 -13.45
C VAL A 82 -7.50 5.60 -12.67
N MET A 83 -7.24 6.60 -11.85
CA MET A 83 -6.03 6.67 -11.04
C MET A 83 -6.00 5.57 -9.98
N LEU A 84 -7.09 5.37 -9.23
CA LEU A 84 -7.21 4.28 -8.24
C LEU A 84 -7.04 2.90 -8.90
N LEU A 85 -7.64 2.70 -10.07
CA LEU A 85 -7.51 1.44 -10.79
C LEU A 85 -6.05 1.19 -11.21
N GLY A 86 -5.38 2.20 -11.75
CA GLY A 86 -3.96 2.12 -12.14
C GLY A 86 -3.05 1.82 -10.95
N LEU A 87 -3.23 2.51 -9.82
CA LEU A 87 -2.44 2.31 -8.60
C LEU A 87 -2.64 0.91 -8.02
N ARG A 88 -3.87 0.43 -7.95
CA ARG A 88 -4.18 -0.90 -7.41
C ARG A 88 -3.69 -2.01 -8.34
N THR A 89 -3.79 -1.81 -9.66
CA THR A 89 -3.22 -2.77 -10.63
C THR A 89 -1.71 -2.80 -10.52
N GLY A 90 -1.05 -1.65 -10.41
CA GLY A 90 0.40 -1.56 -10.24
C GLY A 90 0.88 -2.23 -8.94
N ALA A 91 0.19 -2.00 -7.83
CA ALA A 91 0.48 -2.66 -6.56
C ALA A 91 0.27 -4.19 -6.65
N GLY A 92 -0.78 -4.65 -7.32
CA GLY A 92 -1.04 -6.07 -7.55
C GLY A 92 0.03 -6.72 -8.42
N LEU A 93 0.48 -6.04 -9.47
CA LEU A 93 1.57 -6.53 -10.34
C LEU A 93 2.91 -6.60 -9.59
N SER A 94 3.22 -5.65 -8.73
CA SER A 94 4.45 -5.69 -7.91
C SER A 94 4.43 -6.86 -6.92
N ALA A 95 3.30 -7.12 -6.29
CA ALA A 95 3.12 -8.27 -5.41
C ALA A 95 3.22 -9.61 -6.17
N LEU A 96 2.65 -9.68 -7.37
CA LEU A 96 2.75 -10.86 -8.24
C LEU A 96 4.19 -11.10 -8.69
N ALA A 97 4.92 -10.05 -9.06
CA ALA A 97 6.34 -10.14 -9.42
C ALA A 97 7.17 -10.70 -8.25
N LEU A 98 6.92 -10.23 -7.03
CA LEU A 98 7.57 -10.73 -5.84
C LEU A 98 7.25 -12.21 -5.59
N LEU A 99 5.99 -12.60 -5.75
CA LEU A 99 5.53 -13.98 -5.61
C LEU A 99 6.22 -14.90 -6.63
N LEU A 100 6.31 -14.48 -7.89
CA LEU A 100 6.97 -15.27 -8.93
C LEU A 100 8.47 -15.41 -8.68
N LEU A 101 9.15 -14.34 -8.27
CA LEU A 101 10.56 -14.39 -7.89
C LEU A 101 10.79 -15.34 -6.71
N ALA A 102 9.90 -15.32 -5.71
CA ALA A 102 9.94 -16.23 -4.58
C ALA A 102 9.73 -17.70 -5.00
N ALA A 103 8.74 -17.95 -5.85
CA ALA A 103 8.39 -19.30 -6.32
C ALA A 103 9.51 -19.95 -7.13
N PHE A 104 10.26 -19.16 -7.89
CA PHE A 104 11.40 -19.63 -8.69
C PHE A 104 12.74 -19.59 -7.94
N ASN A 105 12.76 -19.23 -6.66
CA ASN A 105 13.98 -19.06 -5.86
C ASN A 105 15.01 -18.08 -6.50
N LEU A 106 14.52 -17.10 -7.25
CA LEU A 106 15.32 -16.08 -7.92
C LEU A 106 15.38 -14.77 -7.12
N ILE A 107 14.91 -14.78 -5.87
CA ILE A 107 14.94 -13.59 -5.02
C ILE A 107 16.38 -13.29 -4.62
N GLU A 108 16.82 -12.10 -5.01
CA GLU A 108 18.04 -11.47 -4.52
C GLU A 108 17.69 -10.21 -3.72
N PRO A 109 18.52 -9.77 -2.75
CA PRO A 109 18.23 -8.60 -1.93
C PRO A 109 17.91 -7.34 -2.73
N TRP A 110 18.58 -7.11 -3.87
CA TRP A 110 18.35 -5.94 -4.70
C TRP A 110 16.95 -5.93 -5.37
N HIS A 111 16.40 -7.10 -5.74
CA HIS A 111 15.02 -7.20 -6.24
C HIS A 111 14.02 -6.72 -5.19
N VAL A 112 14.25 -7.10 -3.93
CA VAL A 112 13.41 -6.69 -2.80
C VAL A 112 13.44 -5.17 -2.62
N PHE A 113 14.60 -4.53 -2.74
CA PHE A 113 14.73 -3.08 -2.64
C PHE A 113 13.97 -2.36 -3.77
N VAL A 114 14.09 -2.83 -5.01
CA VAL A 114 13.38 -2.25 -6.16
C VAL A 114 11.86 -2.38 -5.98
N ILE A 115 11.40 -3.57 -5.63
CA ILE A 115 9.96 -3.82 -5.44
C ILE A 115 9.42 -3.02 -4.24
N ALA A 116 10.18 -2.92 -3.15
CA ALA A 116 9.79 -2.13 -1.99
C ALA A 116 9.67 -0.63 -2.32
N GLY A 117 10.55 -0.09 -3.13
CA GLY A 117 10.46 1.29 -3.62
C GLY A 117 9.22 1.53 -4.45
N ILE A 118 8.93 0.63 -5.39
CA ILE A 118 7.74 0.68 -6.25
C ILE A 118 6.46 0.55 -5.42
N SER A 119 6.40 -0.44 -4.53
CA SER A 119 5.24 -0.65 -3.64
C SER A 119 5.01 0.54 -2.72
N GLY A 120 6.08 1.14 -2.18
CA GLY A 120 6.02 2.34 -1.34
C GLY A 120 5.43 3.53 -2.10
N PHE A 121 5.80 3.71 -3.37
CA PHE A 121 5.23 4.74 -4.23
C PHE A 121 3.73 4.53 -4.45
N PHE A 122 3.30 3.33 -4.84
CA PHE A 122 1.89 3.03 -5.07
C PHE A 122 1.05 3.19 -3.80
N ARG A 123 1.56 2.74 -2.65
CA ARG A 123 0.89 2.87 -1.36
C ARG A 123 0.71 4.33 -0.95
N SER A 124 1.73 5.16 -1.14
CA SER A 124 1.65 6.58 -0.84
C SER A 124 0.66 7.30 -1.74
N ALA A 125 0.64 6.96 -3.02
CA ALA A 125 -0.29 7.52 -3.98
C ALA A 125 -1.75 7.13 -3.67
N ASP A 126 -2.00 5.90 -3.22
CA ASP A 126 -3.34 5.43 -2.82
C ASP A 126 -3.86 6.17 -1.57
N ASN A 127 -2.96 6.54 -0.64
CA ASN A 127 -3.32 7.29 0.57
C ASN A 127 -3.68 8.76 0.30
N VAL A 128 -3.27 9.32 -0.83
CA VAL A 128 -3.56 10.72 -1.22
C VAL A 128 -4.93 10.84 -1.89
N LEU A 129 -5.47 9.78 -2.43
CA LEU A 129 -6.73 9.73 -3.17
C LEU A 129 -7.94 9.44 -2.29
#